data_7cb1ebfe13ec62d3fc8221b26ae240a8
#
_entry.id   7cb1ebfe13ec62d3fc8221b26ae240a8
#
_cell.length_a   1.000
_cell.length_b   1.000
_cell.length_c   1.000
_cell.angle_alpha   90.00
_cell.angle_beta   90.00
_cell.angle_gamma   90.00
#
_symmetry.space_group_name_H-M   'P 1'
#
loop_
_entity.id
_entity.type
_entity.pdbx_description
1 polymer ?
#
loop_
_entity_poly.entity_id
_entity_poly.type
_entity_poly.pdbx_seq_one_letter_code
_entity_poly.pdbx_strand_id
1 'polypeptide(L)'
;MILVFIIPNYSYADDKSVDKYSKTSILIDQETGRVLYSKEPDMKVPLASLSKMMTFLLAIEAIENKEVKETDKVKIDKSIASVKGSSYKLKDGEEVPLIELMRGLMIVSGNDAAIAIAKHVCKTKEAFVDRMNKKAKEIGMSNTHFLNPNGLPIYDLSNPKKPAKENISTAKDIAILGKYMFDHYEKQVTAITDMETYTNSDRSFEKSNTNALLRIIPEVDGIKTGYTGNAGYCLSFSMVVNKNDKNEKKRRVIGVVLGTNHKNKRTSASLALLKYGKENFNMKKVIDKDSFIGKKYIKGTKELEVTLKAKDELYTILKDDESIKSEVKIKNIEYPVKKGDTMGIIKYYTNSGDLLGSVDIVSNNSIDNVSLKTKLKMKFAN
;
A
#
# COMPACT_ATOMS: atom_id res chain seq x y z
N MET A 1 12.82 7.36 -13.17
CA MET A 1 12.35 6.04 -13.67
C MET A 1 11.01 5.76 -13.03
N ILE A 2 9.92 5.92 -13.78
CA ILE A 2 8.55 5.73 -13.27
C ILE A 2 8.34 4.21 -13.18
N LEU A 3 8.30 3.66 -11.97
CA LEU A 3 7.85 2.28 -11.74
C LEU A 3 6.31 2.28 -11.85
N VAL A 4 5.81 1.94 -13.01
CA VAL A 4 4.38 1.62 -13.19
C VAL A 4 4.16 0.24 -12.54
N PHE A 5 3.49 0.22 -11.40
CA PHE A 5 3.03 -1.02 -10.77
C PHE A 5 1.85 -1.56 -11.58
N ILE A 6 2.13 -2.42 -12.54
CA ILE A 6 1.09 -3.18 -13.22
C ILE A 6 0.76 -4.36 -12.30
N ILE A 7 -0.39 -4.31 -11.61
CA ILE A 7 -0.99 -5.51 -11.05
C ILE A 7 -1.52 -6.29 -12.26
N PRO A 8 -0.99 -7.48 -12.59
CA PRO A 8 -1.44 -8.25 -13.73
C PRO A 8 -2.93 -8.55 -13.61
N ASN A 9 -3.67 -8.44 -14.71
CA ASN A 9 -5.07 -8.87 -14.80
C ASN A 9 -5.12 -10.41 -14.89
N TYR A 10 -5.19 -11.06 -13.72
CA TYR A 10 -5.43 -12.50 -13.66
C TYR A 10 -6.88 -12.76 -13.26
N SER A 11 -7.53 -13.63 -14.02
CA SER A 11 -8.86 -14.15 -13.73
C SER A 11 -8.74 -15.16 -12.58
N TYR A 12 -8.83 -14.66 -11.34
CA TYR A 12 -9.11 -15.56 -10.22
C TYR A 12 -10.58 -15.96 -10.27
N ALA A 13 -10.86 -17.24 -10.01
CA ALA A 13 -12.22 -17.70 -9.84
C ALA A 13 -12.90 -16.82 -8.77
N ASP A 14 -13.93 -16.10 -9.19
CA ASP A 14 -14.76 -15.25 -8.34
C ASP A 14 -15.54 -16.14 -7.37
N ASP A 15 -14.87 -16.55 -6.27
CA ASP A 15 -15.51 -17.35 -5.23
C ASP A 15 -16.42 -16.45 -4.39
N LYS A 16 -17.61 -16.18 -4.95
CA LYS A 16 -18.66 -15.38 -4.29
C LYS A 16 -19.10 -15.94 -2.94
N SER A 17 -18.64 -17.14 -2.59
CA SER A 17 -18.98 -17.79 -1.31
C SER A 17 -18.26 -17.14 -0.12
N VAL A 18 -17.06 -16.59 -0.32
CA VAL A 18 -16.24 -15.99 0.74
C VAL A 18 -16.84 -14.66 1.20
N ASP A 19 -16.99 -13.70 0.29
CA ASP A 19 -17.60 -12.39 0.62
C ASP A 19 -19.00 -12.26 0.03
N LYS A 20 -20.00 -12.49 0.87
CA LYS A 20 -21.43 -12.43 0.51
C LYS A 20 -22.03 -11.02 0.62
N TYR A 21 -21.32 -10.05 1.20
CA TYR A 21 -21.93 -8.80 1.66
C TYR A 21 -21.51 -7.55 0.90
N SER A 22 -20.31 -7.51 0.36
CA SER A 22 -19.84 -6.33 -0.38
C SER A 22 -20.30 -6.33 -1.83
N LYS A 23 -20.28 -5.14 -2.45
CA LYS A 23 -20.40 -4.99 -3.89
C LYS A 23 -19.10 -5.42 -4.59
N THR A 24 -17.98 -5.02 -4.03
CA THR A 24 -16.64 -5.31 -4.54
C THR A 24 -15.66 -5.47 -3.39
N SER A 25 -14.72 -6.40 -3.51
CA SER A 25 -13.68 -6.61 -2.51
C SER A 25 -12.42 -7.23 -3.11
N ILE A 26 -11.30 -7.06 -2.41
CA ILE A 26 -10.00 -7.63 -2.78
C ILE A 26 -9.16 -7.90 -1.52
N LEU A 27 -8.34 -8.93 -1.58
CA LEU A 27 -7.25 -9.19 -0.63
C LEU A 27 -5.96 -9.37 -1.43
N ILE A 28 -4.91 -8.66 -1.09
CA ILE A 28 -3.61 -8.75 -1.76
C ILE A 28 -2.50 -9.04 -0.75
N ASP A 29 -1.44 -9.68 -1.23
CA ASP A 29 -0.14 -9.66 -0.60
C ASP A 29 0.52 -8.29 -0.81
N GLN A 30 0.93 -7.63 0.26
CA GLN A 30 1.44 -6.26 0.17
C GLN A 30 2.80 -6.20 -0.55
N GLU A 31 3.70 -7.13 -0.31
CA GLU A 31 5.06 -7.08 -0.86
C GLU A 31 5.06 -7.21 -2.39
N THR A 32 4.29 -8.15 -2.95
CA THR A 32 4.26 -8.40 -4.40
C THR A 32 3.08 -7.75 -5.12
N GLY A 33 2.02 -7.39 -4.39
CA GLY A 33 0.73 -6.99 -4.97
C GLY A 33 -0.08 -8.17 -5.52
N ARG A 34 0.36 -9.42 -5.27
CA ARG A 34 -0.37 -10.62 -5.69
C ARG A 34 -1.78 -10.60 -5.11
N VAL A 35 -2.78 -10.84 -5.98
CA VAL A 35 -4.17 -10.96 -5.56
C VAL A 35 -4.38 -12.34 -4.93
N LEU A 36 -4.81 -12.37 -3.68
CA LEU A 36 -5.14 -13.59 -2.94
C LEU A 36 -6.63 -13.92 -3.06
N TYR A 37 -7.47 -12.90 -3.13
CA TYR A 37 -8.91 -13.00 -3.36
C TYR A 37 -9.41 -11.75 -4.07
N SER A 38 -10.40 -11.88 -4.95
CA SER A 38 -11.11 -10.74 -5.52
C SER A 38 -12.57 -11.07 -5.82
N LYS A 39 -13.40 -10.02 -5.74
CA LYS A 39 -14.80 -9.99 -6.17
C LYS A 39 -15.05 -8.63 -6.83
N GLU A 40 -15.33 -8.66 -8.13
CA GLU A 40 -15.59 -7.45 -8.93
C GLU A 40 -14.55 -6.32 -8.66
N PRO A 41 -13.22 -6.61 -8.66
CA PRO A 41 -12.19 -5.70 -8.14
C PRO A 41 -12.07 -4.39 -8.91
N ASP A 42 -12.54 -4.34 -10.15
CA ASP A 42 -12.52 -3.16 -11.04
C ASP A 42 -13.87 -2.41 -11.09
N MET A 43 -14.89 -2.84 -10.30
CA MET A 43 -16.17 -2.15 -10.18
C MET A 43 -15.97 -0.76 -9.58
N LYS A 44 -16.39 0.28 -10.30
CA LYS A 44 -16.34 1.68 -9.83
C LYS A 44 -17.47 1.98 -8.86
N VAL A 45 -17.11 2.42 -7.66
CA VAL A 45 -18.06 2.78 -6.60
C VAL A 45 -17.63 4.06 -5.88
N PRO A 46 -18.55 4.78 -5.22
CA PRO A 46 -18.20 5.89 -4.35
C PRO A 46 -17.33 5.42 -3.17
N LEU A 47 -16.34 6.23 -2.80
CA LEU A 47 -15.34 5.88 -1.78
C LEU A 47 -15.71 6.30 -0.37
N ALA A 48 -16.59 7.29 -0.22
CA ALA A 48 -16.77 7.95 1.06
C ALA A 48 -15.41 8.35 1.70
N SER A 49 -15.26 8.17 2.99
CA SER A 49 -14.05 8.54 3.74
C SER A 49 -12.80 7.69 3.47
N LEU A 50 -12.85 6.66 2.60
CA LEU A 50 -11.61 6.03 2.13
C LEU A 50 -10.74 7.02 1.32
N SER A 51 -11.35 8.06 0.76
CA SER A 51 -10.65 9.18 0.12
C SER A 51 -9.57 9.81 1.02
N LYS A 52 -9.76 9.75 2.33
CA LYS A 52 -8.81 10.29 3.33
C LYS A 52 -7.48 9.52 3.39
N MET A 53 -7.43 8.30 2.83
CA MET A 53 -6.16 7.59 2.68
C MET A 53 -5.22 8.37 1.75
N MET A 54 -5.74 8.90 0.64
CA MET A 54 -4.94 9.76 -0.26
C MET A 54 -4.59 11.09 0.41
N THR A 55 -5.50 11.70 1.16
CA THR A 55 -5.23 12.93 1.93
C THR A 55 -4.11 12.71 2.95
N PHE A 56 -4.13 11.57 3.63
CA PHE A 56 -3.12 11.18 4.60
C PHE A 56 -1.76 10.92 3.92
N LEU A 57 -1.74 10.17 2.82
CA LEU A 57 -0.52 9.94 2.04
C LEU A 57 0.14 11.25 1.61
N LEU A 58 -0.64 12.19 1.06
CA LEU A 58 -0.09 13.47 0.60
C LEU A 58 0.42 14.35 1.75
N ALA A 59 -0.16 14.23 2.96
CA ALA A 59 0.37 14.90 4.15
C ALA A 59 1.72 14.29 4.57
N ILE A 60 1.85 12.95 4.56
CA ILE A 60 3.13 12.26 4.84
C ILE A 60 4.18 12.70 3.79
N GLU A 61 3.85 12.64 2.51
CA GLU A 61 4.79 13.05 1.45
C GLU A 61 5.23 14.51 1.57
N ALA A 62 4.32 15.41 1.94
CA ALA A 62 4.67 16.82 2.15
C ALA A 62 5.62 17.01 3.33
N ILE A 63 5.49 16.19 4.40
CA ILE A 63 6.42 16.20 5.54
C ILE A 63 7.80 15.66 5.11
N GLU A 64 7.82 14.50 4.44
CA GLU A 64 9.07 13.86 3.98
C GLU A 64 9.84 14.75 2.98
N ASN A 65 9.11 15.45 2.11
CA ASN A 65 9.67 16.40 1.15
C ASN A 65 10.04 17.74 1.80
N LYS A 66 9.81 17.91 3.11
CA LYS A 66 10.08 19.17 3.86
C LYS A 66 9.29 20.37 3.35
N GLU A 67 8.15 20.15 2.70
CA GLU A 67 7.22 21.21 2.29
C GLU A 67 6.49 21.79 3.51
N VAL A 68 6.19 20.93 4.50
CA VAL A 68 5.56 21.25 5.79
C VAL A 68 6.21 20.41 6.90
N LYS A 69 5.94 20.76 8.17
CA LYS A 69 6.41 19.98 9.33
C LYS A 69 5.22 19.37 10.07
N GLU A 70 5.39 18.21 10.66
CA GLU A 70 4.36 17.59 11.50
C GLU A 70 3.93 18.45 12.69
N THR A 71 4.85 19.34 13.16
CA THR A 71 4.64 20.28 14.26
C THR A 71 4.03 21.61 13.83
N ASP A 72 3.84 21.85 12.52
CA ASP A 72 3.25 23.10 12.04
C ASP A 72 1.88 23.32 12.65
N LYS A 73 1.67 24.49 13.25
CA LYS A 73 0.39 24.90 13.79
C LYS A 73 -0.53 25.39 12.67
N VAL A 74 -1.52 24.58 12.36
CA VAL A 74 -2.50 24.86 11.31
C VAL A 74 -3.62 25.70 11.90
N LYS A 75 -3.79 26.93 11.40
CA LYS A 75 -4.87 27.81 11.81
C LYS A 75 -6.20 27.35 11.22
N ILE A 76 -7.18 27.16 12.09
CA ILE A 76 -8.54 26.73 11.72
C ILE A 76 -9.40 27.93 11.48
N ASP A 77 -9.91 28.10 10.26
CA ASP A 77 -10.89 29.14 9.92
C ASP A 77 -12.33 28.63 10.04
N LYS A 78 -13.28 29.54 10.01
CA LYS A 78 -14.72 29.26 10.10
C LYS A 78 -15.20 28.26 9.04
N SER A 79 -14.59 28.27 7.85
CA SER A 79 -14.98 27.35 6.77
C SER A 79 -14.56 25.91 7.07
N ILE A 80 -13.42 25.72 7.78
CA ILE A 80 -12.98 24.40 8.27
C ILE A 80 -13.85 23.94 9.43
N ALA A 81 -14.06 24.79 10.42
CA ALA A 81 -14.84 24.48 11.62
C ALA A 81 -16.31 24.13 11.31
N SER A 82 -16.87 24.66 10.23
CA SER A 82 -18.26 24.43 9.82
C SER A 82 -18.48 23.17 8.97
N VAL A 83 -17.43 22.41 8.66
CA VAL A 83 -17.53 21.18 7.85
C VAL A 83 -18.37 20.13 8.57
N LYS A 84 -19.42 19.63 7.90
CA LYS A 84 -20.38 18.69 8.47
C LYS A 84 -19.92 17.23 8.42
N GLY A 85 -20.63 16.36 9.14
CA GLY A 85 -20.40 14.92 9.21
C GLY A 85 -19.41 14.53 10.28
N SER A 86 -18.60 13.49 10.06
CA SER A 86 -17.56 13.07 11.00
C SER A 86 -16.56 14.19 11.22
N SER A 87 -16.26 14.52 12.47
CA SER A 87 -15.50 15.72 12.82
C SER A 87 -14.50 15.43 13.95
N TYR A 88 -13.32 16.02 13.84
CA TYR A 88 -12.32 16.13 14.90
C TYR A 88 -12.64 17.26 15.88
N LYS A 89 -13.79 17.94 15.70
CA LYS A 89 -14.28 19.04 16.55
C LYS A 89 -13.36 20.25 16.55
N LEU A 90 -12.86 20.60 15.36
CA LEU A 90 -12.05 21.80 15.16
C LEU A 90 -12.90 23.07 15.40
N LYS A 91 -12.32 24.07 16.05
CA LYS A 91 -12.99 25.35 16.40
C LYS A 91 -12.37 26.49 15.58
N ASP A 92 -13.21 27.44 15.21
CA ASP A 92 -12.75 28.67 14.53
C ASP A 92 -11.73 29.42 15.40
N GLY A 93 -10.63 29.82 14.80
CA GLY A 93 -9.54 30.55 15.44
C GLY A 93 -8.52 29.69 16.19
N GLU A 94 -8.77 28.37 16.40
CA GLU A 94 -7.75 27.53 17.05
C GLU A 94 -6.57 27.21 16.11
N GLU A 95 -5.43 26.87 16.71
CA GLU A 95 -4.25 26.38 16.02
C GLU A 95 -3.96 24.94 16.45
N VAL A 96 -3.90 24.02 15.48
CA VAL A 96 -3.73 22.58 15.75
C VAL A 96 -2.50 22.05 15.02
N PRO A 97 -1.60 21.31 15.68
CA PRO A 97 -0.46 20.70 15.01
C PRO A 97 -0.91 19.78 13.86
N LEU A 98 -0.16 19.75 12.74
CA LEU A 98 -0.47 18.94 11.58
C LEU A 98 -0.61 17.46 11.94
N ILE A 99 0.27 16.92 12.80
CA ILE A 99 0.20 15.53 13.25
C ILE A 99 -1.13 15.22 13.97
N GLU A 100 -1.69 16.16 14.74
CA GLU A 100 -2.95 15.99 15.42
C GLU A 100 -4.14 15.98 14.43
N LEU A 101 -4.04 16.78 13.35
CA LEU A 101 -5.00 16.73 12.26
C LEU A 101 -4.95 15.39 11.53
N MET A 102 -3.75 14.83 11.32
CA MET A 102 -3.57 13.50 10.70
C MET A 102 -4.16 12.39 11.59
N ARG A 103 -4.03 12.46 12.92
CA ARG A 103 -4.70 11.56 13.86
C ARG A 103 -6.22 11.70 13.79
N GLY A 104 -6.74 12.93 13.85
CA GLY A 104 -8.16 13.22 13.68
C GLY A 104 -8.72 12.76 12.33
N LEU A 105 -7.93 12.86 11.25
CA LEU A 105 -8.27 12.38 9.91
C LEU A 105 -8.49 10.86 9.89
N MET A 106 -7.54 10.09 10.38
CA MET A 106 -7.51 8.64 10.19
C MET A 106 -8.34 7.90 11.24
N ILE A 107 -8.24 8.27 12.52
CA ILE A 107 -8.86 7.54 13.63
C ILE A 107 -10.36 7.82 13.70
N VAL A 108 -10.76 9.10 13.72
CA VAL A 108 -12.17 9.49 13.87
C VAL A 108 -12.82 9.94 12.56
N SER A 109 -12.06 9.89 11.46
CA SER A 109 -12.54 10.24 10.13
C SER A 109 -12.96 11.72 9.98
N GLY A 110 -12.27 12.64 10.65
CA GLY A 110 -12.58 14.08 10.65
C GLY A 110 -12.60 14.68 9.25
N ASN A 111 -13.77 15.20 8.82
CA ASN A 111 -13.90 15.91 7.55
C ASN A 111 -13.28 17.30 7.62
N ASP A 112 -13.38 17.94 8.77
CA ASP A 112 -12.74 19.19 9.14
C ASP A 112 -11.20 19.06 9.08
N ALA A 113 -10.65 18.00 9.67
CA ALA A 113 -9.23 17.70 9.60
C ALA A 113 -8.74 17.51 8.15
N ALA A 114 -9.52 16.83 7.29
CA ALA A 114 -9.17 16.67 5.88
C ALA A 114 -9.04 18.01 5.14
N ILE A 115 -9.98 18.93 5.37
CA ILE A 115 -9.95 20.27 4.75
C ILE A 115 -8.79 21.11 5.30
N ALA A 116 -8.54 21.03 6.63
CA ALA A 116 -7.43 21.72 7.27
C ALA A 116 -6.08 21.29 6.68
N ILE A 117 -5.83 19.98 6.57
CA ILE A 117 -4.64 19.40 5.95
C ILE A 117 -4.50 19.88 4.50
N ALA A 118 -5.57 19.78 3.70
CA ALA A 118 -5.54 20.17 2.30
C ALA A 118 -5.17 21.64 2.10
N LYS A 119 -5.77 22.54 2.89
CA LYS A 119 -5.45 23.96 2.84
C LYS A 119 -4.02 24.27 3.33
N HIS A 120 -3.53 23.56 4.34
CA HIS A 120 -2.18 23.74 4.85
C HIS A 120 -1.13 23.33 3.82
N VAL A 121 -1.27 22.14 3.23
CA VAL A 121 -0.31 21.56 2.28
C VAL A 121 -0.31 22.30 0.94
N CYS A 122 -1.50 22.62 0.38
CA CYS A 122 -1.63 23.18 -0.97
C CYS A 122 -2.27 24.58 -1.04
N LYS A 123 -2.50 25.26 0.09
CA LYS A 123 -3.17 26.56 0.23
C LYS A 123 -4.66 26.56 -0.14
N THR A 124 -5.08 25.78 -1.13
CA THR A 124 -6.49 25.63 -1.55
C THR A 124 -6.90 24.15 -1.61
N LYS A 125 -8.21 23.89 -1.48
CA LYS A 125 -8.76 22.53 -1.66
C LYS A 125 -8.59 22.05 -3.09
N GLU A 126 -8.76 22.94 -4.03
CA GLU A 126 -8.71 22.68 -5.48
C GLU A 126 -7.31 22.22 -5.87
N ALA A 127 -6.26 22.96 -5.49
CA ALA A 127 -4.87 22.55 -5.73
C ALA A 127 -4.52 21.20 -5.04
N PHE A 128 -5.11 20.94 -3.87
CA PHE A 128 -4.91 19.66 -3.20
C PHE A 128 -5.62 18.51 -3.94
N VAL A 129 -6.82 18.73 -4.45
CA VAL A 129 -7.55 17.73 -5.28
C VAL A 129 -6.78 17.43 -6.57
N ASP A 130 -6.21 18.44 -7.22
CA ASP A 130 -5.34 18.23 -8.39
C ASP A 130 -4.13 17.35 -8.02
N ARG A 131 -3.50 17.60 -6.86
CA ARG A 131 -2.40 16.77 -6.34
C ARG A 131 -2.86 15.33 -6.03
N MET A 132 -4.08 15.13 -5.47
CA MET A 132 -4.67 13.80 -5.25
C MET A 132 -4.82 13.04 -6.56
N ASN A 133 -5.39 13.66 -7.60
CA ASN A 133 -5.60 13.02 -8.90
C ASN A 133 -4.28 12.75 -9.63
N LYS A 134 -3.30 13.66 -9.52
CA LYS A 134 -1.95 13.46 -10.05
C LYS A 134 -1.30 12.25 -9.37
N LYS A 135 -1.32 12.18 -8.04
CA LYS A 135 -0.77 11.05 -7.28
C LYS A 135 -1.47 9.74 -7.63
N ALA A 136 -2.79 9.72 -7.73
CA ALA A 136 -3.54 8.53 -8.14
C ALA A 136 -3.04 7.99 -9.49
N LYS A 137 -2.86 8.87 -10.48
CA LYS A 137 -2.30 8.49 -11.80
C LYS A 137 -0.86 7.99 -11.69
N GLU A 138 -0.02 8.64 -10.90
CA GLU A 138 1.40 8.25 -10.70
C GLU A 138 1.55 6.85 -10.13
N ILE A 139 0.69 6.47 -9.17
CA ILE A 139 0.76 5.15 -8.52
C ILE A 139 -0.09 4.07 -9.21
N GLY A 140 -0.73 4.39 -10.35
CA GLY A 140 -1.47 3.42 -11.16
C GLY A 140 -2.94 3.22 -10.80
N MET A 141 -3.57 4.12 -10.03
CA MET A 141 -5.01 4.10 -9.72
C MET A 141 -5.83 4.61 -10.91
N SER A 142 -5.88 3.85 -11.99
CA SER A 142 -6.43 4.26 -13.29
C SER A 142 -7.95 4.45 -13.31
N ASN A 143 -8.67 3.89 -12.34
CA ASN A 143 -10.12 3.97 -12.20
C ASN A 143 -10.57 4.91 -11.09
N THR A 144 -9.68 5.77 -10.59
CA THR A 144 -9.93 6.66 -9.46
C THR A 144 -10.03 8.12 -9.89
N HIS A 145 -11.00 8.82 -9.32
CA HIS A 145 -11.14 10.26 -9.48
C HIS A 145 -11.61 10.91 -8.19
N PHE A 146 -10.82 11.86 -7.69
CA PHE A 146 -11.12 12.65 -6.50
C PHE A 146 -11.70 14.01 -6.86
N LEU A 147 -12.73 14.43 -6.10
CA LEU A 147 -13.39 15.73 -6.18
C LEU A 147 -13.18 16.57 -4.93
N ASN A 148 -12.81 15.92 -3.81
CA ASN A 148 -12.54 16.58 -2.53
C ASN A 148 -11.67 15.70 -1.63
N PRO A 149 -11.00 16.28 -0.59
CA PRO A 149 -10.08 15.54 0.28
C PRO A 149 -10.76 14.68 1.36
N ASN A 150 -12.06 14.83 1.60
CA ASN A 150 -12.77 14.18 2.71
C ASN A 150 -13.74 13.07 2.31
N GLY A 151 -14.12 12.99 1.01
CA GLY A 151 -15.03 11.97 0.49
C GLY A 151 -16.51 12.26 0.71
N LEU A 152 -16.90 13.48 1.07
CA LEU A 152 -18.31 13.86 1.17
C LEU A 152 -18.93 14.02 -0.22
N PRO A 153 -20.21 13.67 -0.38
CA PRO A 153 -20.96 13.97 -1.60
C PRO A 153 -21.06 15.49 -1.84
N ILE A 154 -20.98 15.91 -3.11
CA ILE A 154 -21.17 17.29 -3.55
C ILE A 154 -22.53 17.37 -4.23
N TYR A 155 -23.46 18.09 -3.59
CA TYR A 155 -24.81 18.30 -4.08
C TYR A 155 -24.90 19.55 -4.95
N ASP A 156 -25.66 19.47 -6.03
CA ASP A 156 -26.02 20.60 -6.84
C ASP A 156 -27.23 21.32 -6.19
N LEU A 157 -26.96 22.42 -5.50
CA LEU A 157 -28.01 23.17 -4.78
C LEU A 157 -29.03 23.84 -5.73
N SER A 158 -28.66 24.06 -6.98
CA SER A 158 -29.57 24.61 -8.00
C SER A 158 -30.48 23.54 -8.60
N ASN A 159 -30.09 22.24 -8.48
CA ASN A 159 -30.91 21.11 -8.94
C ASN A 159 -30.85 19.95 -7.94
N PRO A 160 -31.64 20.00 -6.85
CA PRO A 160 -31.63 18.98 -5.80
C PRO A 160 -32.00 17.56 -6.27
N LYS A 161 -32.61 17.41 -7.45
CA LYS A 161 -32.94 16.10 -8.04
C LYS A 161 -31.74 15.43 -8.71
N LYS A 162 -30.68 16.19 -9.01
CA LYS A 162 -29.46 15.67 -9.63
C LYS A 162 -28.68 14.83 -8.63
N PRO A 163 -28.23 13.62 -9.01
CA PRO A 163 -27.38 12.81 -8.14
C PRO A 163 -26.14 13.60 -7.69
N ALA A 164 -25.77 13.43 -6.42
CA ALA A 164 -24.56 14.03 -5.90
C ALA A 164 -23.32 13.49 -6.64
N LYS A 165 -22.33 14.34 -6.86
CA LYS A 165 -21.01 13.93 -7.34
C LYS A 165 -20.18 13.44 -6.15
N GLU A 166 -19.46 12.33 -6.33
CA GLU A 166 -18.66 11.71 -5.29
C GLU A 166 -17.27 11.30 -5.81
N ASN A 167 -16.31 11.17 -4.90
CA ASN A 167 -15.05 10.52 -5.22
C ASN A 167 -15.33 9.06 -5.60
N ILE A 168 -14.82 8.63 -6.74
CA ILE A 168 -15.04 7.29 -7.31
C ILE A 168 -13.71 6.53 -7.37
N SER A 169 -13.75 5.24 -7.07
CA SER A 169 -12.62 4.33 -7.25
C SER A 169 -13.09 2.87 -7.32
N THR A 170 -12.14 1.94 -7.26
CA THR A 170 -12.34 0.49 -7.26
C THR A 170 -11.67 -0.15 -6.05
N ALA A 171 -12.03 -1.39 -5.70
CA ALA A 171 -11.34 -2.12 -4.63
C ALA A 171 -9.85 -2.32 -4.98
N LYS A 172 -9.54 -2.57 -6.24
CA LYS A 172 -8.18 -2.72 -6.76
C LYS A 172 -7.35 -1.44 -6.59
N ASP A 173 -7.88 -0.29 -6.97
CA ASP A 173 -7.16 0.99 -6.86
C ASP A 173 -6.91 1.37 -5.40
N ILE A 174 -7.86 1.09 -4.50
CA ILE A 174 -7.66 1.32 -3.06
C ILE A 174 -6.63 0.35 -2.47
N ALA A 175 -6.55 -0.88 -2.96
CA ALA A 175 -5.50 -1.82 -2.58
C ALA A 175 -4.11 -1.35 -3.07
N ILE A 176 -4.02 -0.79 -4.29
CA ILE A 176 -2.80 -0.13 -4.82
C ILE A 176 -2.38 1.02 -3.91
N LEU A 177 -3.32 1.88 -3.49
CA LEU A 177 -3.03 2.97 -2.56
C LEU A 177 -2.51 2.45 -1.22
N GLY A 178 -3.18 1.44 -0.65
CA GLY A 178 -2.73 0.80 0.60
C GLY A 178 -1.33 0.20 0.46
N LYS A 179 -1.07 -0.54 -0.62
CA LYS A 179 0.26 -1.10 -0.91
C LYS A 179 1.32 0.00 -0.99
N TYR A 180 1.07 1.06 -1.76
CA TYR A 180 2.01 2.18 -1.89
C TYR A 180 2.32 2.84 -0.54
N MET A 181 1.31 3.02 0.30
CA MET A 181 1.48 3.59 1.64
C MET A 181 2.40 2.72 2.51
N PHE A 182 2.24 1.39 2.47
CA PHE A 182 3.08 0.48 3.26
C PHE A 182 4.45 0.23 2.65
N ASP A 183 4.59 0.24 1.32
CA ASP A 183 5.89 0.11 0.65
C ASP A 183 6.84 1.26 1.00
N HIS A 184 6.29 2.47 1.18
CA HIS A 184 7.10 3.68 1.34
C HIS A 184 7.05 4.31 2.73
N TYR A 185 5.95 4.13 3.47
CA TYR A 185 5.67 4.89 4.70
C TYR A 185 5.07 4.03 5.83
N GLU A 186 5.44 2.74 5.92
CA GLU A 186 4.88 1.79 6.88
C GLU A 186 4.87 2.35 8.31
N LYS A 187 6.00 2.91 8.77
CA LYS A 187 6.13 3.44 10.13
C LYS A 187 5.19 4.62 10.40
N GLN A 188 5.11 5.56 9.47
CA GLN A 188 4.23 6.74 9.58
C GLN A 188 2.76 6.33 9.52
N VAL A 189 2.42 5.34 8.70
CA VAL A 189 1.06 4.81 8.58
C VAL A 189 0.64 4.12 9.87
N THR A 190 1.40 3.12 10.32
CA THR A 190 1.05 2.32 11.50
C THR A 190 1.05 3.13 12.78
N ALA A 191 1.95 4.12 12.93
CA ALA A 191 1.98 5.03 14.09
C ALA A 191 0.64 5.72 14.37
N ILE A 192 -0.24 5.83 13.37
CA ILE A 192 -1.56 6.44 13.53
C ILE A 192 -2.70 5.42 13.35
N THR A 193 -2.62 4.55 12.35
CA THR A 193 -3.74 3.67 12.00
C THR A 193 -3.92 2.49 12.96
N ASP A 194 -2.87 2.10 13.69
CA ASP A 194 -2.89 1.02 14.71
C ASP A 194 -3.49 1.47 16.06
N MET A 195 -3.76 2.76 16.24
CA MET A 195 -4.36 3.27 17.47
C MET A 195 -5.83 2.85 17.59
N GLU A 196 -6.17 2.03 18.59
CA GLU A 196 -7.57 1.65 18.89
C GLU A 196 -8.39 2.81 19.41
N THR A 197 -7.78 3.67 20.23
CA THR A 197 -8.38 4.87 20.81
C THR A 197 -7.38 6.01 20.72
N TYR A 198 -7.88 7.18 20.43
CA TYR A 198 -7.09 8.39 20.40
C TYR A 198 -7.61 9.38 21.44
N THR A 199 -6.70 9.85 22.30
CA THR A 199 -6.94 10.84 23.33
C THR A 199 -6.04 12.05 23.10
N ASN A 200 -6.63 13.24 23.17
CA ASN A 200 -5.92 14.51 23.17
C ASN A 200 -6.43 15.33 24.36
N SER A 201 -5.68 15.34 25.46
CA SER A 201 -6.07 15.96 26.73
C SER A 201 -6.24 17.49 26.59
N ASP A 202 -5.37 18.16 25.82
CA ASP A 202 -5.41 19.61 25.62
C ASP A 202 -6.71 20.07 24.94
N ARG A 203 -7.35 19.17 24.17
CA ARG A 203 -8.60 19.42 23.48
C ARG A 203 -9.80 18.74 24.14
N SER A 204 -9.60 18.08 25.28
CA SER A 204 -10.64 17.26 25.94
C SER A 204 -11.32 16.32 24.93
N PHE A 205 -10.53 15.67 24.09
CA PHE A 205 -11.00 14.83 23.01
C PHE A 205 -10.54 13.39 23.20
N GLU A 206 -11.51 12.48 23.21
CA GLU A 206 -11.28 11.03 23.24
C GLU A 206 -12.26 10.33 22.31
N LYS A 207 -11.76 9.47 21.44
CA LYS A 207 -12.57 8.66 20.52
C LYS A 207 -11.89 7.36 20.14
N SER A 208 -12.68 6.30 20.07
CA SER A 208 -12.22 5.04 19.50
C SER A 208 -12.10 5.12 17.98
N ASN A 209 -11.14 4.36 17.46
CA ASN A 209 -10.97 4.19 16.01
C ASN A 209 -12.25 3.59 15.39
N THR A 210 -12.61 4.09 14.22
CA THR A 210 -13.77 3.62 13.47
C THR A 210 -13.61 2.22 12.87
N ASN A 211 -12.36 1.70 12.81
CA ASN A 211 -12.04 0.35 12.36
C ASN A 211 -12.22 -0.65 13.52
N ALA A 212 -13.33 -1.39 13.50
CA ALA A 212 -13.62 -2.38 14.54
C ALA A 212 -12.66 -3.59 14.53
N LEU A 213 -11.96 -3.87 13.42
CA LEU A 213 -11.04 -5.00 13.32
C LEU A 213 -9.86 -4.88 14.29
N LEU A 214 -9.40 -3.66 14.61
CA LEU A 214 -8.31 -3.41 15.55
C LEU A 214 -8.56 -4.06 16.93
N ARG A 215 -9.83 -4.08 17.37
CA ARG A 215 -10.23 -4.69 18.64
C ARG A 215 -10.57 -6.17 18.56
N ILE A 216 -10.65 -6.73 17.34
CA ILE A 216 -11.07 -8.12 17.11
C ILE A 216 -9.86 -8.99 16.79
N ILE A 217 -8.89 -8.44 16.05
CA ILE A 217 -7.71 -9.16 15.55
C ILE A 217 -6.45 -8.34 15.89
N PRO A 218 -5.62 -8.81 16.83
CA PRO A 218 -4.42 -8.08 17.26
C PRO A 218 -3.37 -7.84 16.17
N GLU A 219 -3.40 -8.65 15.11
CA GLU A 219 -2.50 -8.54 13.96
C GLU A 219 -2.91 -7.44 12.98
N VAL A 220 -4.15 -6.94 13.06
CA VAL A 220 -4.63 -5.81 12.24
C VAL A 220 -4.03 -4.50 12.76
N ASP A 221 -3.56 -3.63 11.86
CA ASP A 221 -2.88 -2.36 12.18
C ASP A 221 -3.37 -1.17 11.31
N GLY A 222 -4.54 -1.29 10.72
CA GLY A 222 -5.15 -0.19 9.95
C GLY A 222 -6.29 -0.69 9.06
N ILE A 223 -6.79 0.07 8.07
CA ILE A 223 -6.31 1.40 7.64
C ILE A 223 -7.41 2.44 7.82
N LYS A 224 -8.56 2.31 7.09
CA LYS A 224 -9.60 3.35 7.08
C LYS A 224 -10.98 2.81 6.77
N THR A 225 -12.00 3.34 7.46
CA THR A 225 -13.42 3.09 7.18
C THR A 225 -14.04 4.22 6.37
N GLY A 226 -15.15 3.92 5.67
CA GLY A 226 -15.95 4.90 4.96
C GLY A 226 -17.45 4.59 5.04
N TYR A 227 -18.28 5.65 4.94
CA TYR A 227 -19.72 5.52 4.79
C TYR A 227 -20.31 6.81 4.19
N THR A 228 -21.11 6.66 3.14
CA THR A 228 -22.15 7.58 2.69
C THR A 228 -23.36 6.75 2.27
N GLY A 229 -24.51 7.39 2.06
CA GLY A 229 -25.71 6.68 1.60
C GLY A 229 -25.49 5.90 0.30
N ASN A 230 -24.75 6.49 -0.66
CA ASN A 230 -24.48 5.87 -1.97
C ASN A 230 -23.32 4.87 -1.92
N ALA A 231 -22.25 5.18 -1.15
CA ALA A 231 -21.10 4.29 -1.02
C ALA A 231 -21.42 3.00 -0.25
N GLY A 232 -22.41 3.06 0.67
CA GLY A 232 -22.56 2.01 1.67
C GLY A 232 -21.40 2.02 2.67
N TYR A 233 -21.23 0.96 3.44
CA TYR A 233 -20.15 0.82 4.41
C TYR A 233 -18.92 0.21 3.72
N CYS A 234 -17.78 0.89 3.85
CA CYS A 234 -16.51 0.56 3.23
C CYS A 234 -15.39 0.41 4.28
N LEU A 235 -14.40 -0.43 4.01
CA LEU A 235 -13.21 -0.61 4.83
C LEU A 235 -12.02 -0.98 3.95
N SER A 236 -10.90 -0.29 4.12
CA SER A 236 -9.58 -0.78 3.78
C SER A 236 -8.88 -1.18 5.07
N PHE A 237 -8.29 -2.37 5.11
CA PHE A 237 -7.61 -2.92 6.28
C PHE A 237 -6.26 -3.53 5.91
N SER A 238 -5.37 -3.63 6.88
CA SER A 238 -4.10 -4.35 6.78
C SER A 238 -3.92 -5.24 8.00
N MET A 239 -3.23 -6.37 7.79
CA MET A 239 -2.89 -7.33 8.82
C MET A 239 -1.48 -7.85 8.58
N VAL A 240 -0.67 -7.91 9.65
CA VAL A 240 0.65 -8.55 9.62
C VAL A 240 0.48 -10.03 9.92
N VAL A 241 0.77 -10.88 8.95
CA VAL A 241 0.80 -12.34 9.13
C VAL A 241 1.99 -12.70 10.01
N ASN A 242 1.79 -13.62 10.97
CA ASN A 242 2.78 -14.06 11.94
C ASN A 242 3.35 -12.94 12.84
N LYS A 243 2.54 -11.91 13.14
CA LYS A 243 2.93 -10.75 13.98
C LYS A 243 3.52 -11.19 15.33
N ASN A 244 2.96 -12.24 15.92
CA ASN A 244 3.30 -12.71 17.26
C ASN A 244 4.37 -13.81 17.27
N ASP A 245 4.75 -14.39 16.14
CA ASP A 245 5.83 -15.36 16.05
C ASP A 245 7.18 -14.65 15.85
N LYS A 246 8.07 -14.81 16.83
CA LYS A 246 9.41 -14.19 16.79
C LYS A 246 10.37 -14.92 15.84
N ASN A 247 10.08 -16.17 15.50
CA ASN A 247 10.92 -17.04 14.70
C ASN A 247 10.52 -17.06 13.22
N GLU A 248 9.32 -16.57 12.90
CA GLU A 248 8.82 -16.53 11.53
C GLU A 248 8.91 -15.11 10.93
N LYS A 249 9.20 -15.05 9.64
CA LYS A 249 9.24 -13.80 8.90
C LYS A 249 7.84 -13.23 8.77
N LYS A 250 7.69 -11.97 9.15
CA LYS A 250 6.43 -11.24 9.06
C LYS A 250 6.14 -10.84 7.63
N ARG A 251 4.88 -10.93 7.22
CA ARG A 251 4.38 -10.47 5.94
C ARG A 251 3.03 -9.79 6.12
N ARG A 252 2.69 -8.87 5.24
CA ARG A 252 1.47 -8.08 5.33
C ARG A 252 0.49 -8.45 4.23
N VAL A 253 -0.79 -8.51 4.57
CA VAL A 253 -1.89 -8.52 3.62
C VAL A 253 -2.69 -7.23 3.72
N ILE A 254 -3.21 -6.77 2.59
CA ILE A 254 -4.10 -5.60 2.49
C ILE A 254 -5.42 -6.05 1.91
N GLY A 255 -6.50 -5.73 2.60
CA GLY A 255 -7.85 -6.02 2.14
C GLY A 255 -8.69 -4.76 1.96
N VAL A 256 -9.61 -4.82 1.01
CA VAL A 256 -10.58 -3.76 0.73
C VAL A 256 -11.96 -4.36 0.56
N VAL A 257 -12.94 -3.81 1.24
CA VAL A 257 -14.37 -4.17 1.19
C VAL A 257 -15.17 -2.91 0.94
N LEU A 258 -15.92 -2.84 -0.17
CA LEU A 258 -16.71 -1.66 -0.55
C LEU A 258 -18.18 -2.02 -0.74
N GLY A 259 -19.06 -1.11 -0.34
CA GLY A 259 -20.46 -1.13 -0.70
C GLY A 259 -21.32 -2.12 0.08
N THR A 260 -21.01 -2.44 1.33
CA THR A 260 -21.92 -3.24 2.17
C THR A 260 -23.08 -2.38 2.67
N ASN A 261 -24.23 -3.01 2.91
CA ASN A 261 -25.44 -2.30 3.33
C ASN A 261 -25.55 -2.09 4.87
N HIS A 262 -24.59 -2.59 5.66
CA HIS A 262 -24.58 -2.45 7.12
C HIS A 262 -23.16 -2.51 7.69
N LYS A 263 -22.88 -1.75 8.77
CA LYS A 263 -21.55 -1.71 9.40
C LYS A 263 -21.05 -3.09 9.87
N ASN A 264 -21.93 -3.93 10.40
CA ASN A 264 -21.55 -5.28 10.85
C ASN A 264 -21.24 -6.19 9.67
N LYS A 265 -21.97 -6.07 8.54
CA LYS A 265 -21.69 -6.83 7.30
C LYS A 265 -20.35 -6.44 6.70
N ARG A 266 -19.96 -5.16 6.79
CA ARG A 266 -18.62 -4.72 6.44
C ARG A 266 -17.56 -5.45 7.27
N THR A 267 -17.72 -5.50 8.59
CA THR A 267 -16.82 -6.23 9.49
C THR A 267 -16.81 -7.73 9.15
N SER A 268 -17.99 -8.34 8.97
CA SER A 268 -18.10 -9.78 8.60
C SER A 268 -17.42 -10.09 7.27
N ALA A 269 -17.60 -9.26 6.24
CA ALA A 269 -16.92 -9.43 4.95
C ALA A 269 -15.39 -9.35 5.11
N SER A 270 -14.90 -8.37 5.86
CA SER A 270 -13.46 -8.22 6.12
C SER A 270 -12.89 -9.41 6.90
N LEU A 271 -13.60 -9.90 7.91
CA LEU A 271 -13.21 -11.12 8.65
C LEU A 271 -13.19 -12.36 7.75
N ALA A 272 -14.16 -12.47 6.83
CA ALA A 272 -14.20 -13.58 5.86
C ALA A 272 -12.98 -13.56 4.93
N LEU A 273 -12.56 -12.38 4.43
CA LEU A 273 -11.33 -12.23 3.63
C LEU A 273 -10.09 -12.61 4.42
N LEU A 274 -9.96 -12.14 5.68
CA LEU A 274 -8.83 -12.48 6.54
C LEU A 274 -8.78 -13.97 6.85
N LYS A 275 -9.94 -14.57 7.16
CA LYS A 275 -10.07 -16.01 7.37
C LYS A 275 -9.65 -16.79 6.13
N TYR A 276 -10.18 -16.40 4.95
CA TYR A 276 -9.83 -17.03 3.67
C TYR A 276 -8.31 -16.95 3.41
N GLY A 277 -7.70 -15.78 3.60
CA GLY A 277 -6.26 -15.60 3.46
C GLY A 277 -5.46 -16.51 4.40
N LYS A 278 -5.89 -16.62 5.67
CA LYS A 278 -5.22 -17.44 6.69
C LYS A 278 -5.39 -18.95 6.44
N GLU A 279 -6.54 -19.39 5.96
CA GLU A 279 -6.83 -20.83 5.76
C GLU A 279 -6.32 -21.37 4.43
N ASN A 280 -6.11 -20.53 3.42
CA ASN A 280 -5.75 -20.98 2.08
C ASN A 280 -4.31 -20.64 1.68
N PHE A 281 -3.61 -19.83 2.47
CA PHE A 281 -2.26 -19.38 2.12
C PHE A 281 -1.32 -19.55 3.30
N ASN A 282 -0.21 -20.24 3.06
CA ASN A 282 0.85 -20.44 4.02
C ASN A 282 2.10 -19.68 3.61
N MET A 283 2.84 -19.20 4.60
CA MET A 283 4.15 -18.60 4.34
C MET A 283 5.16 -19.71 4.09
N LYS A 284 5.88 -19.63 2.98
CA LYS A 284 6.94 -20.59 2.61
C LYS A 284 8.23 -19.85 2.28
N LYS A 285 9.34 -20.38 2.77
CA LYS A 285 10.68 -19.95 2.35
C LYS A 285 10.94 -20.50 0.94
N VAL A 286 11.31 -19.61 0.02
CA VAL A 286 11.55 -19.91 -1.40
C VAL A 286 13.03 -20.13 -1.68
N ILE A 287 13.88 -19.32 -1.05
CA ILE A 287 15.35 -19.40 -1.16
C ILE A 287 16.00 -18.87 0.11
N ASP A 288 17.10 -19.47 0.49
CA ASP A 288 17.94 -18.98 1.58
C ASP A 288 18.91 -17.90 1.09
N LYS A 289 19.26 -16.99 2.00
CA LYS A 289 20.40 -16.09 1.79
C LYS A 289 21.67 -16.90 1.50
N ASP A 290 22.51 -16.36 0.63
CA ASP A 290 23.77 -16.98 0.18
C ASP A 290 23.61 -18.30 -0.59
N SER A 291 22.38 -18.73 -0.93
CA SER A 291 22.16 -19.90 -1.81
C SER A 291 22.93 -19.76 -3.10
N PHE A 292 23.63 -20.83 -3.49
CA PHE A 292 24.35 -20.90 -4.75
C PHE A 292 23.39 -20.84 -5.94
N ILE A 293 23.59 -19.90 -6.86
CA ILE A 293 22.77 -19.75 -8.06
C ILE A 293 23.46 -20.32 -9.29
N GLY A 294 24.76 -20.20 -9.36
CA GLY A 294 25.53 -20.67 -10.51
C GLY A 294 26.88 -19.99 -10.63
N LYS A 295 27.48 -20.15 -11.81
CA LYS A 295 28.77 -19.56 -12.16
C LYS A 295 28.65 -18.90 -13.53
N LYS A 296 29.36 -17.79 -13.71
CA LYS A 296 29.42 -17.09 -15.01
C LYS A 296 30.80 -16.49 -15.19
N TYR A 297 31.27 -16.50 -16.45
CA TYR A 297 32.55 -15.90 -16.78
C TYR A 297 32.41 -14.40 -17.09
N ILE A 298 33.46 -13.64 -16.79
CA ILE A 298 33.56 -12.24 -17.21
C ILE A 298 33.53 -12.19 -18.73
N LYS A 299 32.82 -11.21 -19.31
CA LYS A 299 32.74 -11.01 -20.75
C LYS A 299 34.13 -10.96 -21.36
N GLY A 300 34.33 -11.73 -22.44
CA GLY A 300 35.60 -11.81 -23.16
C GLY A 300 36.63 -12.79 -22.61
N THR A 301 36.31 -13.59 -21.61
CA THR A 301 37.22 -14.63 -21.07
C THR A 301 36.45 -15.85 -20.56
N LYS A 302 37.09 -17.04 -20.65
CA LYS A 302 36.63 -18.29 -20.03
C LYS A 302 37.50 -18.67 -18.80
N GLU A 303 38.46 -17.81 -18.43
CA GLU A 303 39.40 -18.06 -17.34
C GLU A 303 38.99 -17.43 -16.03
N LEU A 304 38.15 -16.36 -16.09
CA LEU A 304 37.73 -15.56 -14.93
C LEU A 304 36.28 -15.87 -14.56
N GLU A 305 36.12 -16.78 -13.64
CA GLU A 305 34.83 -17.26 -13.15
C GLU A 305 34.34 -16.44 -11.96
N VAL A 306 33.09 -15.99 -12.02
CA VAL A 306 32.36 -15.36 -10.92
C VAL A 306 31.32 -16.34 -10.40
N THR A 307 31.41 -16.67 -9.12
CA THR A 307 30.41 -17.45 -8.41
C THR A 307 29.26 -16.54 -8.00
N LEU A 308 28.04 -16.95 -8.30
CA LEU A 308 26.82 -16.18 -8.09
C LEU A 308 26.02 -16.77 -6.96
N LYS A 309 25.50 -15.92 -6.06
CA LYS A 309 24.66 -16.31 -4.95
C LYS A 309 23.48 -15.38 -4.76
N ALA A 310 22.45 -15.87 -4.05
CA ALA A 310 21.34 -15.04 -3.59
C ALA A 310 21.84 -14.02 -2.54
N LYS A 311 21.44 -12.74 -2.71
CA LYS A 311 21.82 -11.67 -1.78
C LYS A 311 21.10 -11.80 -0.44
N ASP A 312 19.81 -12.13 -0.52
CA ASP A 312 18.90 -12.21 0.62
C ASP A 312 18.07 -13.50 0.54
N GLU A 313 17.42 -13.86 1.63
CA GLU A 313 16.38 -14.89 1.63
C GLU A 313 15.06 -14.33 1.08
N LEU A 314 14.19 -15.22 0.56
CA LEU A 314 12.84 -14.86 0.14
C LEU A 314 11.82 -15.77 0.80
N TYR A 315 10.83 -15.16 1.41
CA TYR A 315 9.58 -15.80 1.83
C TYR A 315 8.44 -15.31 0.96
N THR A 316 7.43 -16.15 0.77
CA THR A 316 6.23 -15.80 -0.01
C THR A 316 4.99 -16.47 0.58
N ILE A 317 3.82 -15.98 0.15
CA ILE A 317 2.53 -16.57 0.51
C ILE A 317 2.06 -17.47 -0.65
N LEU A 318 1.81 -18.74 -0.37
CA LEU A 318 1.40 -19.76 -1.34
C LEU A 318 0.19 -20.56 -0.84
N LYS A 319 -0.67 -21.00 -1.77
CA LYS A 319 -1.59 -22.10 -1.51
C LYS A 319 -0.83 -23.41 -1.43
N ASP A 320 -1.42 -24.42 -0.77
CA ASP A 320 -0.74 -25.71 -0.61
C ASP A 320 -0.55 -26.48 -1.93
N ASP A 321 -1.43 -26.26 -2.91
CA ASP A 321 -1.41 -26.85 -4.23
C ASP A 321 -0.60 -26.07 -5.28
N GLU A 322 -0.07 -24.91 -4.91
CA GLU A 322 0.73 -24.09 -5.82
C GLU A 322 2.19 -24.53 -5.87
N SER A 323 2.73 -24.62 -7.07
CA SER A 323 4.16 -24.81 -7.30
C SER A 323 4.85 -23.54 -7.76
N ILE A 324 6.17 -23.48 -7.52
CA ILE A 324 7.01 -22.32 -7.78
C ILE A 324 7.82 -22.55 -9.05
N LYS A 325 7.83 -21.54 -9.94
CA LYS A 325 8.78 -21.41 -11.06
C LYS A 325 9.72 -20.26 -10.82
N SER A 326 10.95 -20.36 -11.30
CA SER A 326 11.92 -19.27 -11.22
C SER A 326 12.40 -18.83 -12.60
N GLU A 327 12.68 -17.54 -12.72
CA GLU A 327 13.33 -16.92 -13.88
C GLU A 327 14.59 -16.20 -13.42
N VAL A 328 15.75 -16.58 -13.97
CA VAL A 328 17.05 -15.99 -13.65
C VAL A 328 17.48 -15.08 -14.79
N LYS A 329 17.72 -13.79 -14.46
CA LYS A 329 18.29 -12.80 -15.40
C LYS A 329 19.64 -12.34 -14.87
N ILE A 330 20.72 -12.67 -15.57
CA ILE A 330 22.09 -12.28 -15.22
C ILE A 330 22.58 -11.24 -16.23
N LYS A 331 23.14 -10.15 -15.73
CA LYS A 331 23.79 -9.10 -16.54
C LYS A 331 25.07 -9.64 -17.21
N ASN A 332 25.54 -8.95 -18.23
CA ASN A 332 26.90 -9.15 -18.68
C ASN A 332 27.85 -8.72 -17.56
N ILE A 333 28.77 -9.63 -17.18
CA ILE A 333 29.71 -9.39 -16.09
C ILE A 333 30.98 -8.77 -16.72
N GLU A 334 31.29 -7.57 -16.29
CA GLU A 334 32.47 -6.82 -16.76
C GLU A 334 33.50 -6.72 -15.62
N TYR A 335 34.78 -6.68 -16.02
CA TYR A 335 35.89 -6.48 -15.09
C TYR A 335 36.02 -4.98 -14.71
N PRO A 336 36.37 -4.63 -13.47
CA PRO A 336 36.59 -5.51 -12.28
C PRO A 336 35.27 -5.94 -11.63
N VAL A 337 35.32 -7.01 -10.83
CA VAL A 337 34.21 -7.50 -10.01
C VAL A 337 34.61 -7.45 -8.55
N LYS A 338 33.77 -6.90 -7.70
CA LYS A 338 33.91 -6.93 -6.26
C LYS A 338 32.92 -7.91 -5.65
N LYS A 339 33.30 -8.60 -4.59
CA LYS A 339 32.38 -9.43 -3.81
C LYS A 339 31.19 -8.56 -3.36
N GLY A 340 29.96 -9.04 -3.61
CA GLY A 340 28.72 -8.32 -3.29
C GLY A 340 28.16 -7.47 -4.43
N ASP A 341 28.88 -7.29 -5.54
CA ASP A 341 28.36 -6.57 -6.70
C ASP A 341 27.11 -7.26 -7.25
N THR A 342 26.07 -6.50 -7.60
CA THR A 342 24.82 -7.04 -8.14
C THR A 342 25.00 -7.48 -9.60
N MET A 343 24.88 -8.79 -9.82
CA MET A 343 25.09 -9.47 -11.09
C MET A 343 23.81 -9.78 -11.85
N GLY A 344 22.65 -9.72 -11.18
CA GLY A 344 21.37 -10.02 -11.78
C GLY A 344 20.23 -10.06 -10.78
N ILE A 345 19.17 -10.73 -11.18
CA ILE A 345 17.98 -10.93 -10.37
C ILE A 345 17.39 -12.32 -10.66
N ILE A 346 16.89 -13.00 -9.61
CA ILE A 346 16.03 -14.16 -9.75
C ILE A 346 14.62 -13.76 -9.32
N LYS A 347 13.62 -14.07 -10.16
CA LYS A 347 12.20 -13.85 -9.90
C LYS A 347 11.50 -15.18 -9.75
N TYR A 348 10.57 -15.24 -8.83
CA TYR A 348 9.77 -16.43 -8.54
C TYR A 348 8.31 -16.16 -8.86
N TYR A 349 7.66 -17.15 -9.46
CA TYR A 349 6.26 -17.06 -9.93
C TYR A 349 5.49 -18.33 -9.54
N THR A 350 4.19 -18.22 -9.40
CA THR A 350 3.29 -19.37 -9.39
C THR A 350 3.23 -20.02 -10.79
N ASN A 351 2.62 -21.19 -10.89
CA ASN A 351 2.32 -21.81 -12.21
C ASN A 351 1.39 -20.94 -13.06
N SER A 352 0.49 -20.17 -12.43
CA SER A 352 -0.40 -19.22 -13.10
C SER A 352 0.30 -17.94 -13.56
N GLY A 353 1.56 -17.73 -13.16
CA GLY A 353 2.37 -16.57 -13.54
C GLY A 353 2.32 -15.39 -12.57
N ASP A 354 1.70 -15.55 -11.39
CA ASP A 354 1.72 -14.51 -10.36
C ASP A 354 3.12 -14.35 -9.78
N LEU A 355 3.59 -13.11 -9.66
CA LEU A 355 4.87 -12.81 -9.05
C LEU A 355 4.81 -13.10 -7.54
N LEU A 356 5.71 -13.95 -7.06
CA LEU A 356 5.87 -14.32 -5.66
C LEU A 356 6.95 -13.52 -4.94
N GLY A 357 7.87 -12.94 -5.68
CA GLY A 357 8.96 -12.11 -5.18
C GLY A 357 10.20 -12.20 -6.04
N SER A 358 11.23 -11.47 -5.65
CA SER A 358 12.52 -11.48 -6.36
C SER A 358 13.67 -11.28 -5.39
N VAL A 359 14.85 -11.80 -5.75
CA VAL A 359 16.10 -11.66 -5.00
C VAL A 359 17.21 -11.22 -5.94
N ASP A 360 18.01 -10.23 -5.53
CA ASP A 360 19.22 -9.86 -6.23
C ASP A 360 20.20 -11.03 -6.22
N ILE A 361 20.89 -11.22 -7.34
CA ILE A 361 22.02 -12.14 -7.49
C ILE A 361 23.28 -11.32 -7.34
N VAL A 362 24.17 -11.74 -6.44
CA VAL A 362 25.43 -11.04 -6.17
C VAL A 362 26.63 -11.95 -6.41
N SER A 363 27.78 -11.32 -6.65
CA SER A 363 29.06 -12.04 -6.72
C SER A 363 29.50 -12.52 -5.33
N ASN A 364 29.97 -13.76 -5.24
CA ASN A 364 30.53 -14.33 -4.01
C ASN A 364 32.05 -14.12 -3.92
N ASN A 365 32.73 -13.78 -4.99
CA ASN A 365 34.17 -13.54 -5.06
C ASN A 365 34.49 -12.22 -5.76
N SER A 366 35.70 -11.69 -5.51
CA SER A 366 36.25 -10.53 -6.21
C SER A 366 37.19 -10.99 -7.31
N ILE A 367 37.22 -10.22 -8.41
CA ILE A 367 38.21 -10.34 -9.50
C ILE A 367 38.67 -8.91 -9.81
N ASP A 368 39.74 -8.49 -9.18
CA ASP A 368 40.27 -7.12 -9.23
C ASP A 368 41.73 -7.06 -9.69
N ASN A 369 42.41 -8.20 -9.76
CA ASN A 369 43.82 -8.27 -10.12
C ASN A 369 44.05 -9.31 -11.23
N VAL A 370 44.11 -8.86 -12.49
CA VAL A 370 44.37 -9.72 -13.65
C VAL A 370 45.54 -9.21 -14.47
N SER A 371 46.23 -10.12 -15.14
CA SER A 371 47.39 -9.81 -15.99
C SER A 371 47.03 -8.84 -17.13
N LEU A 372 47.99 -8.06 -17.59
CA LEU A 372 47.81 -7.16 -18.73
C LEU A 372 47.34 -7.89 -19.99
N LYS A 373 47.84 -9.11 -20.21
CA LYS A 373 47.48 -10.00 -21.32
C LYS A 373 45.99 -10.36 -21.25
N THR A 374 45.46 -10.67 -20.06
CA THR A 374 44.04 -10.97 -19.86
C THR A 374 43.16 -9.73 -20.06
N LYS A 375 43.63 -8.56 -19.60
CA LYS A 375 42.90 -7.27 -19.84
C LYS A 375 42.81 -6.98 -21.36
N LEU A 376 43.85 -7.20 -22.12
CA LEU A 376 43.82 -7.03 -23.55
C LEU A 376 42.88 -8.02 -24.23
N LYS A 377 42.88 -9.31 -23.86
CA LYS A 377 41.93 -10.30 -24.39
C LYS A 377 40.46 -9.85 -24.16
N MET A 378 40.11 -9.36 -22.96
CA MET A 378 38.76 -8.89 -22.64
C MET A 378 38.35 -7.66 -23.47
N LYS A 379 39.31 -6.76 -23.78
CA LYS A 379 39.07 -5.53 -24.56
C LYS A 379 38.76 -5.79 -26.03
N PHE A 380 39.33 -6.86 -26.58
CA PHE A 380 39.19 -7.23 -28.00
C PHE A 380 38.18 -8.38 -28.24
N ALA A 381 37.47 -8.82 -27.22
CA ALA A 381 36.47 -9.88 -27.30
C ALA A 381 35.01 -9.34 -27.51
N ASN A 382 34.91 -8.18 -28.15
CA ASN A 382 33.60 -7.61 -28.53
C ASN A 382 33.14 -8.09 -29.89
#